data_a7d16dae88481941c50e80a12fcf9186
#
_entry.id   a7d16dae88481941c50e80a12fcf9186
#
_cell.length_a   1.000
_cell.length_b   1.000
_cell.length_c   1.000
_cell.angle_alpha   90.00
_cell.angle_beta   90.00
_cell.angle_gamma   90.00
#
_symmetry.space_group_name_H-M   'P 1'
#
loop_
_entity.id
_entity.type
_entity.pdbx_description
1 polymer ?
#
loop_
_entity_poly.entity_id
_entity_poly.type
_entity_poly.pdbx_seq_one_letter_code
_entity_poly.pdbx_strand_id
1 'polypeptide(L)'
;MRTGILLLVLFLAGCSHHAPSPSGRLSDSRAVAVQLNQQLGRWHGTPYRYGGLSHRGIDCSGFVYLTFRDRFEMQLPRSTREQSDLGTRVRKEDLVPGDLVFFKTGEGENGLHVGIYDRDNTFIHASTRVGVTRSSLNNSYWRKVFWQARRL
;
A
#
# COMPACT_ATOMS: atom_id res chain seq x y z
N MET A 1 -31.32 40.42 -51.52
CA MET A 1 -30.37 39.33 -51.31
C MET A 1 -29.86 39.41 -49.87
N ARG A 2 -30.36 38.56 -48.99
CA ARG A 2 -29.97 38.52 -47.57
C ARG A 2 -29.17 37.23 -47.35
N THR A 3 -27.86 37.38 -47.18
CA THR A 3 -26.94 36.30 -46.90
C THR A 3 -26.97 36.01 -45.37
N GLY A 4 -27.57 34.89 -44.96
CA GLY A 4 -27.55 34.42 -43.59
C GLY A 4 -26.23 33.70 -43.30
N ILE A 5 -25.46 34.20 -42.32
CA ILE A 5 -24.25 33.53 -41.80
C ILE A 5 -24.70 32.52 -40.75
N LEU A 6 -24.48 31.23 -41.02
CA LEU A 6 -24.74 30.14 -40.09
C LEU A 6 -23.52 29.99 -39.18
N LEU A 7 -23.65 30.41 -37.91
CA LEU A 7 -22.62 30.22 -36.90
C LEU A 7 -22.70 28.76 -36.39
N LEU A 8 -21.71 27.97 -36.79
CA LEU A 8 -21.49 26.60 -36.27
C LEU A 8 -20.80 26.66 -34.89
N VAL A 9 -21.57 26.46 -33.82
CA VAL A 9 -21.02 26.36 -32.49
C VAL A 9 -20.50 24.94 -32.28
N LEU A 10 -19.18 24.74 -32.28
CA LEU A 10 -18.53 23.49 -31.87
C LEU A 10 -18.57 23.37 -30.35
N PHE A 11 -19.38 22.45 -29.83
CA PHE A 11 -19.31 22.01 -28.45
C PHE A 11 -18.10 21.06 -28.29
N LEU A 12 -17.01 21.55 -27.70
CA LEU A 12 -15.91 20.71 -27.22
C LEU A 12 -16.37 20.05 -25.91
N ALA A 13 -16.85 18.80 -26.01
CA ALA A 13 -17.08 17.96 -24.85
C ALA A 13 -15.71 17.55 -24.25
N GLY A 14 -15.20 18.34 -23.33
CA GLY A 14 -14.02 17.99 -22.55
C GLY A 14 -14.34 16.82 -21.62
N CYS A 15 -13.84 15.62 -21.94
CA CYS A 15 -13.82 14.51 -20.98
C CYS A 15 -12.84 14.86 -19.85
N SER A 16 -13.35 15.42 -18.76
CA SER A 16 -12.58 15.57 -17.53
C SER A 16 -12.39 14.18 -16.91
N HIS A 17 -11.25 13.55 -17.17
CA HIS A 17 -10.82 12.36 -16.45
C HIS A 17 -10.47 12.80 -15.03
N HIS A 18 -11.44 12.72 -14.13
CA HIS A 18 -11.20 12.90 -12.69
C HIS A 18 -10.36 11.72 -12.21
N ALA A 19 -9.10 11.96 -11.86
CA ALA A 19 -8.31 10.93 -11.18
C ALA A 19 -9.04 10.57 -9.87
N PRO A 20 -9.25 9.27 -9.57
CA PRO A 20 -9.92 8.87 -8.34
C PRO A 20 -9.16 9.41 -7.12
N SER A 21 -9.91 9.83 -6.10
CA SER A 21 -9.32 10.22 -4.82
C SER A 21 -8.47 9.08 -4.24
N PRO A 22 -7.48 9.34 -3.37
CA PRO A 22 -6.68 8.28 -2.74
C PRO A 22 -7.52 7.16 -2.12
N SER A 23 -8.59 7.50 -1.43
CA SER A 23 -9.55 6.54 -0.87
C SER A 23 -10.28 5.72 -1.95
N GLY A 24 -10.54 6.29 -3.13
CA GLY A 24 -11.14 5.59 -4.25
C GLY A 24 -10.23 4.54 -4.89
N ARG A 25 -8.91 4.72 -4.80
CA ARG A 25 -7.91 3.76 -5.35
C ARG A 25 -7.82 2.46 -4.55
N LEU A 26 -8.19 2.50 -3.27
CA LEU A 26 -8.19 1.35 -2.38
C LEU A 26 -9.59 0.75 -2.17
N SER A 27 -10.63 1.28 -2.81
CA SER A 27 -12.02 0.86 -2.59
C SER A 27 -12.35 -0.50 -3.21
N ASP A 28 -11.69 -0.89 -4.29
CA ASP A 28 -11.85 -2.22 -4.92
C ASP A 28 -10.83 -3.20 -4.35
N SER A 29 -11.23 -3.96 -3.35
CA SER A 29 -10.38 -4.95 -2.68
C SER A 29 -9.78 -6.00 -3.63
N ARG A 30 -10.50 -6.38 -4.68
CA ARG A 30 -10.00 -7.35 -5.66
C ARG A 30 -8.88 -6.73 -6.51
N ALA A 31 -9.08 -5.53 -7.01
CA ALA A 31 -8.07 -4.81 -7.77
C ALA A 31 -6.84 -4.53 -6.91
N VAL A 32 -7.03 -4.12 -5.65
CA VAL A 32 -5.93 -3.91 -4.69
C VAL A 32 -5.13 -5.20 -4.47
N ALA A 33 -5.80 -6.34 -4.23
CA ALA A 33 -5.13 -7.62 -4.03
C ALA A 33 -4.30 -8.04 -5.26
N VAL A 34 -4.78 -7.78 -6.48
CA VAL A 34 -4.02 -8.03 -7.71
C VAL A 34 -2.76 -7.18 -7.77
N GLN A 35 -2.86 -5.87 -7.47
CA GLN A 35 -1.72 -4.95 -7.46
C GLN A 35 -0.68 -5.36 -6.41
N LEU A 36 -1.13 -5.78 -5.22
CA LEU A 36 -0.24 -6.24 -4.15
C LEU A 36 0.48 -7.55 -4.53
N ASN A 37 -0.22 -8.47 -5.18
CA ASN A 37 0.40 -9.71 -5.67
C ASN A 37 1.46 -9.45 -6.75
N GLN A 38 1.22 -8.52 -7.67
CA GLN A 38 2.20 -8.08 -8.66
C GLN A 38 3.41 -7.40 -7.99
N GLN A 39 3.18 -6.58 -6.97
CA GLN A 39 4.26 -5.95 -6.20
C GLN A 39 5.11 -7.00 -5.48
N LEU A 40 4.48 -7.98 -4.85
CA LEU A 40 5.18 -9.09 -4.24
C LEU A 40 6.05 -9.84 -5.28
N GLY A 41 5.50 -10.18 -6.44
CA GLY A 41 6.25 -10.87 -7.51
C GLY A 41 7.48 -10.08 -7.96
N ARG A 42 7.36 -8.76 -8.06
CA ARG A 42 8.47 -7.87 -8.46
C ARG A 42 9.58 -7.77 -7.41
N TRP A 43 9.24 -7.84 -6.13
CA TRP A 43 10.17 -7.58 -5.03
C TRP A 43 10.55 -8.84 -4.22
N HIS A 44 9.90 -9.97 -4.46
CA HIS A 44 10.12 -11.20 -3.70
C HIS A 44 11.60 -11.55 -3.59
N GLY A 45 12.03 -11.84 -2.36
CA GLY A 45 13.43 -12.20 -2.07
C GLY A 45 14.39 -11.02 -1.99
N THR A 46 13.96 -9.78 -2.28
CA THR A 46 14.82 -8.60 -2.04
C THR A 46 15.24 -8.58 -0.57
N PRO A 47 16.56 -8.53 -0.25
CA PRO A 47 17.03 -8.65 1.12
C PRO A 47 16.61 -7.45 1.98
N TYR A 48 16.43 -7.68 3.28
CA TYR A 48 16.21 -6.58 4.22
C TYR A 48 17.47 -5.74 4.37
N ARG A 49 17.29 -4.42 4.27
CA ARG A 49 18.34 -3.44 4.57
C ARG A 49 17.71 -2.19 5.17
N TYR A 50 18.09 -1.86 6.40
CA TYR A 50 17.64 -0.65 7.08
C TYR A 50 17.92 0.60 6.23
N GLY A 51 16.90 1.44 6.02
CA GLY A 51 16.96 2.63 5.17
C GLY A 51 16.97 2.36 3.66
N GLY A 52 16.96 1.09 3.23
CA GLY A 52 17.00 0.71 1.82
C GLY A 52 15.71 0.99 1.06
N LEU A 53 15.84 1.31 -0.24
CA LEU A 53 14.75 1.58 -1.19
C LEU A 53 15.04 1.00 -2.58
N SER A 54 15.77 -0.11 -2.66
CA SER A 54 16.12 -0.71 -3.96
C SER A 54 16.11 -2.24 -3.88
N HIS A 55 16.23 -2.90 -5.04
CA HIS A 55 16.37 -4.37 -5.12
C HIS A 55 17.67 -4.90 -4.49
N ARG A 56 18.63 -4.02 -4.13
CA ARG A 56 19.81 -4.39 -3.35
C ARG A 56 19.58 -4.41 -1.85
N GLY A 57 18.42 -3.94 -1.42
CA GLY A 57 17.98 -3.94 -0.02
C GLY A 57 16.87 -2.94 0.22
N ILE A 58 15.89 -3.36 1.02
CA ILE A 58 14.71 -2.58 1.38
C ILE A 58 14.31 -2.88 2.82
N ASP A 59 13.87 -1.87 3.58
CA ASP A 59 13.28 -2.09 4.90
C ASP A 59 11.74 -2.15 4.84
N CYS A 60 11.10 -2.46 5.96
CA CYS A 60 9.65 -2.69 6.00
C CYS A 60 8.85 -1.45 5.59
N SER A 61 9.15 -0.29 6.14
CA SER A 61 8.47 0.96 5.79
C SER A 61 8.81 1.45 4.38
N GLY A 62 10.02 1.16 3.88
CA GLY A 62 10.43 1.42 2.51
C GLY A 62 9.65 0.60 1.49
N PHE A 63 9.40 -0.68 1.79
CA PHE A 63 8.56 -1.52 0.95
C PHE A 63 7.11 -1.00 0.89
N VAL A 64 6.54 -0.60 2.01
CA VAL A 64 5.22 0.06 2.06
C VAL A 64 5.23 1.36 1.27
N TYR A 65 6.21 2.24 1.52
CA TYR A 65 6.36 3.52 0.83
C TYR A 65 6.40 3.36 -0.70
N LEU A 66 7.24 2.46 -1.22
CA LEU A 66 7.34 2.21 -2.66
C LEU A 66 6.08 1.55 -3.23
N THR A 67 5.46 0.63 -2.50
CA THR A 67 4.23 -0.04 -2.95
C THR A 67 3.10 0.97 -3.14
N PHE A 68 2.87 1.84 -2.18
CA PHE A 68 1.80 2.84 -2.28
C PHE A 68 2.09 3.89 -3.34
N ARG A 69 3.34 4.34 -3.47
CA ARG A 69 3.74 5.25 -4.54
C ARG A 69 3.53 4.64 -5.92
N ASP A 70 4.03 3.43 -6.15
CA ASP A 70 4.13 2.84 -7.49
C ASP A 70 2.82 2.18 -7.94
N ARG A 71 2.00 1.66 -7.01
CA ARG A 71 0.78 0.93 -7.33
C ARG A 71 -0.49 1.73 -7.13
N PHE A 72 -0.48 2.68 -6.19
CA PHE A 72 -1.69 3.42 -5.82
C PHE A 72 -1.52 4.94 -5.98
N GLU A 73 -0.35 5.42 -6.45
CA GLU A 73 -0.02 6.85 -6.60
C GLU A 73 -0.28 7.65 -5.30
N MET A 74 0.01 7.01 -4.17
CA MET A 74 -0.16 7.59 -2.85
C MET A 74 1.20 7.81 -2.20
N GLN A 75 1.46 9.04 -1.75
CA GLN A 75 2.68 9.41 -1.04
C GLN A 75 2.50 9.20 0.46
N LEU A 76 3.15 8.18 1.02
CA LEU A 76 3.15 7.92 2.45
C LEU A 76 4.43 8.45 3.10
N PRO A 77 4.43 8.67 4.44
CA PRO A 77 5.66 8.93 5.18
C PRO A 77 6.65 7.76 5.05
N ARG A 78 7.94 8.06 5.21
CA ARG A 78 9.00 7.06 5.02
C ARG A 78 9.16 6.11 6.20
N SER A 79 8.88 6.54 7.42
CA SER A 79 9.13 5.75 8.63
C SER A 79 7.91 4.91 9.07
N THR A 80 8.18 3.75 9.71
CA THR A 80 7.13 2.90 10.27
C THR A 80 6.31 3.65 11.32
N ARG A 81 6.95 4.48 12.14
CA ARG A 81 6.28 5.25 13.18
C ARG A 81 5.24 6.19 12.59
N GLU A 82 5.62 7.01 11.61
CA GLU A 82 4.71 7.95 10.97
C GLU A 82 3.60 7.23 10.20
N GLN A 83 3.92 6.10 9.55
CA GLN A 83 2.90 5.28 8.87
C GLN A 83 1.87 4.72 9.87
N SER A 84 2.26 4.43 11.10
CA SER A 84 1.36 3.92 12.15
C SER A 84 0.32 4.94 12.66
N ASP A 85 0.51 6.21 12.34
CA ASP A 85 -0.40 7.31 12.71
C ASP A 85 -1.36 7.70 11.58
N LEU A 86 -1.23 7.07 10.38
CA LEU A 86 -2.07 7.37 9.22
C LEU A 86 -3.49 6.80 9.33
N GLY A 87 -4.41 7.43 8.62
CA GLY A 87 -5.77 6.91 8.40
C GLY A 87 -6.55 6.60 9.67
N THR A 88 -7.39 5.58 9.61
CA THR A 88 -8.23 5.15 10.72
C THR A 88 -7.82 3.77 11.23
N ARG A 89 -8.00 3.53 12.54
CA ARG A 89 -7.73 2.22 13.14
C ARG A 89 -8.78 1.21 12.68
N VAL A 90 -8.32 0.01 12.32
CA VAL A 90 -9.16 -1.11 11.86
C VAL A 90 -8.98 -2.29 12.82
N ARG A 91 -10.07 -2.99 13.13
CA ARG A 91 -9.99 -4.24 13.89
C ARG A 91 -9.40 -5.34 13.00
N LYS A 92 -8.70 -6.29 13.61
CA LYS A 92 -8.06 -7.40 12.88
C LYS A 92 -9.06 -8.22 12.06
N GLU A 93 -10.29 -8.36 12.55
CA GLU A 93 -11.37 -9.10 11.90
C GLU A 93 -11.95 -8.40 10.67
N ASP A 94 -11.72 -7.09 10.56
CA ASP A 94 -12.26 -6.22 9.49
C ASP A 94 -11.22 -5.87 8.42
N LEU A 95 -10.05 -6.53 8.44
CA LEU A 95 -8.97 -6.26 7.49
C LEU A 95 -9.38 -6.54 6.04
N VAL A 96 -9.02 -5.60 5.16
CA VAL A 96 -9.18 -5.73 3.71
C VAL A 96 -7.86 -5.45 3.01
N PRO A 97 -7.67 -5.93 1.75
CA PRO A 97 -6.45 -5.65 0.98
C PRO A 97 -6.10 -4.17 0.94
N GLY A 98 -4.84 -3.84 1.25
CA GLY A 98 -4.33 -2.48 1.33
C GLY A 98 -4.27 -1.89 2.73
N ASP A 99 -4.90 -2.51 3.73
CA ASP A 99 -4.74 -2.09 5.12
C ASP A 99 -3.28 -2.31 5.57
N LEU A 100 -2.73 -1.37 6.33
CA LEU A 100 -1.42 -1.50 6.93
C LEU A 100 -1.53 -2.26 8.26
N VAL A 101 -0.66 -3.24 8.45
CA VAL A 101 -0.59 -4.04 9.68
C VAL A 101 0.74 -3.78 10.38
N PHE A 102 0.69 -3.47 11.68
CA PHE A 102 1.84 -3.06 12.49
C PHE A 102 2.11 -4.04 13.61
N PHE A 103 3.38 -4.23 13.90
CA PHE A 103 3.87 -5.18 14.89
C PHE A 103 4.93 -4.54 15.80
N LYS A 104 5.00 -4.99 17.05
CA LYS A 104 6.07 -4.65 18.00
C LYS A 104 7.01 -5.85 18.10
N THR A 105 8.02 -5.89 17.23
CA THR A 105 8.94 -7.01 17.11
C THR A 105 10.19 -6.87 17.97
N GLY A 106 10.51 -5.64 18.40
CA GLY A 106 11.78 -5.32 19.04
C GLY A 106 12.94 -5.20 18.05
N GLU A 107 12.72 -5.47 16.76
CA GLU A 107 13.71 -5.38 15.67
C GLU A 107 13.36 -4.20 14.74
N GLY A 108 14.32 -3.78 13.91
CA GLY A 108 14.13 -2.70 12.96
C GLY A 108 14.06 -1.31 13.60
N GLU A 109 13.44 -0.37 12.91
CA GLU A 109 13.30 1.01 13.36
C GLU A 109 12.38 1.10 14.57
N ASN A 110 12.94 1.55 15.71
CA ASN A 110 12.22 1.71 16.97
C ASN A 110 11.52 0.42 17.48
N GLY A 111 11.99 -0.76 17.07
CA GLY A 111 11.37 -2.03 17.44
C GLY A 111 10.00 -2.26 16.78
N LEU A 112 9.67 -1.49 15.75
CA LEU A 112 8.42 -1.58 15.00
C LEU A 112 8.61 -2.24 13.64
N HIS A 113 7.56 -2.91 13.19
CA HIS A 113 7.49 -3.52 11.86
C HIS A 113 6.15 -3.23 11.21
N VAL A 114 6.13 -3.15 9.88
CA VAL A 114 4.93 -2.89 9.09
C VAL A 114 4.86 -3.82 7.89
N GLY A 115 3.65 -4.21 7.53
CA GLY A 115 3.34 -4.90 6.28
C GLY A 115 2.01 -4.40 5.73
N ILE A 116 1.64 -4.94 4.56
CA ILE A 116 0.40 -4.62 3.87
C ILE A 116 -0.46 -5.89 3.83
N TYR A 117 -1.64 -5.83 4.43
CA TYR A 117 -2.60 -6.93 4.33
C TYR A 117 -3.01 -7.14 2.88
N ASP A 118 -2.96 -8.38 2.39
CA ASP A 118 -3.32 -8.65 1.00
C ASP A 118 -4.55 -9.54 0.83
N ARG A 119 -4.69 -10.63 1.58
CA ARG A 119 -5.86 -11.55 1.57
C ARG A 119 -5.70 -12.68 2.57
N ASP A 120 -6.79 -13.36 2.91
CA ASP A 120 -6.81 -14.66 3.61
C ASP A 120 -5.91 -14.71 4.85
N ASN A 121 -5.97 -13.66 5.69
CA ASN A 121 -5.11 -13.50 6.86
C ASN A 121 -3.61 -13.52 6.54
N THR A 122 -3.22 -13.05 5.37
CA THR A 122 -1.82 -12.86 4.99
C THR A 122 -1.47 -11.39 4.77
N PHE A 123 -0.20 -11.08 4.86
CA PHE A 123 0.34 -9.76 4.58
C PHE A 123 1.70 -9.88 3.87
N ILE A 124 2.01 -8.90 3.06
CA ILE A 124 3.29 -8.78 2.36
C ILE A 124 4.19 -7.75 3.08
N HIS A 125 5.47 -8.06 3.22
CA HIS A 125 6.40 -7.22 3.96
C HIS A 125 7.86 -7.52 3.60
N ALA A 126 8.78 -6.63 3.98
CA ALA A 126 10.22 -6.90 3.97
C ALA A 126 10.62 -7.51 5.32
N SER A 127 10.76 -8.83 5.37
CA SER A 127 11.19 -9.56 6.55
C SER A 127 12.69 -9.34 6.80
N THR A 128 13.07 -9.12 8.08
CA THR A 128 14.49 -9.02 8.47
C THR A 128 15.29 -10.29 8.22
N ARG A 129 14.61 -11.44 8.12
CA ARG A 129 15.25 -12.76 7.97
C ARG A 129 15.34 -13.24 6.51
N VAL A 130 14.27 -13.06 5.74
CA VAL A 130 14.15 -13.67 4.40
C VAL A 130 13.93 -12.65 3.29
N GLY A 131 13.89 -11.35 3.63
CA GLY A 131 13.59 -10.30 2.68
C GLY A 131 12.10 -10.18 2.37
N VAL A 132 11.77 -9.62 1.20
CA VAL A 132 10.38 -9.40 0.80
C VAL A 132 9.66 -10.73 0.59
N THR A 133 8.57 -10.92 1.32
CA THR A 133 7.79 -12.18 1.35
C THR A 133 6.34 -11.95 1.78
N ARG A 134 5.54 -13.01 1.72
CA ARG A 134 4.21 -13.09 2.32
C ARG A 134 4.26 -13.92 3.59
N SER A 135 3.61 -13.43 4.64
CA SER A 135 3.49 -14.13 5.93
C SER A 135 2.04 -14.22 6.36
N SER A 136 1.73 -15.15 7.26
CA SER A 136 0.38 -15.35 7.80
C SER A 136 0.22 -14.64 9.14
N LEU A 137 -0.88 -13.88 9.30
CA LEU A 137 -1.31 -13.33 10.59
C LEU A 137 -1.74 -14.43 11.60
N ASN A 138 -1.98 -15.65 11.11
CA ASN A 138 -2.30 -16.82 11.95
C ASN A 138 -1.05 -17.51 12.51
N ASN A 139 0.13 -17.17 12.02
CA ASN A 139 1.39 -17.64 12.60
C ASN A 139 1.52 -17.19 14.04
N SER A 140 2.00 -18.06 14.93
CA SER A 140 2.08 -17.81 16.37
C SER A 140 2.94 -16.58 16.73
N TYR A 141 4.05 -16.38 16.01
CA TYR A 141 4.91 -15.22 16.20
C TYR A 141 4.17 -13.91 15.84
N TRP A 142 3.60 -13.83 14.62
CA TRP A 142 2.93 -12.63 14.17
C TRP A 142 1.67 -12.30 14.99
N ARG A 143 0.93 -13.31 15.45
CA ARG A 143 -0.20 -13.11 16.38
C ARG A 143 0.26 -12.47 17.69
N LYS A 144 1.39 -12.91 18.23
CA LYS A 144 1.93 -12.43 19.51
C LYS A 144 2.38 -10.97 19.44
N VAL A 145 3.02 -10.57 18.36
CA VAL A 145 3.61 -9.23 18.21
C VAL A 145 2.71 -8.23 17.49
N PHE A 146 1.52 -8.64 17.03
CA PHE A 146 0.56 -7.74 16.38
C PHE A 146 0.17 -6.59 17.32
N TRP A 147 0.22 -5.36 16.79
CA TRP A 147 -0.07 -4.16 17.56
C TRP A 147 -1.35 -3.45 17.11
N GLN A 148 -1.45 -3.09 15.84
CA GLN A 148 -2.61 -2.39 15.29
C GLN A 148 -2.67 -2.54 13.76
N ALA A 149 -3.80 -2.11 13.18
CA ALA A 149 -3.95 -1.94 11.75
C ALA A 149 -4.56 -0.58 11.41
N ARG A 150 -4.24 -0.07 10.21
CA ARG A 150 -4.67 1.23 9.71
C ARG A 150 -5.21 1.12 8.29
N ARG A 151 -6.32 1.79 8.03
CA ARG A 151 -6.91 1.97 6.69
C ARG A 151 -6.73 3.41 6.25
N LEU A 152 -6.22 3.58 5.02
CA LEU A 152 -5.93 4.87 4.40
C LEU A 152 -7.11 5.40 3.58
#